data_c4189dc9adb61c517c28a69a9746e91b
#
_entry.id   c4189dc9adb61c517c28a69a9746e91b
#
_cell.length_a   1.000
_cell.length_b   1.000
_cell.length_c   1.000
_cell.angle_alpha   90.00
_cell.angle_beta   90.00
_cell.angle_gamma   90.00
#
_symmetry.space_group_name_H-M   'P 1'
#
loop_
_entity.id
_entity.type
_entity.pdbx_description
1 polymer ?
#
loop_
_entity_poly.entity_id
_entity_poly.type
_entity_poly.pdbx_seq_one_letter_code
_entity_poly.pdbx_strand_id
1 'polypeptide(L)'
;MKDYSIFYLPFWYSKQTRFRTIPRFFSWIIIYVIPVSLSFLFVSPEFNYFNLFKSLLAILLVYNLYEIGYIYNDTETIKKEISPTLRLESHQLQFYENNKNNIYSFRFLVALLITFALSFYDRVFIFLLASWAIIPAYALYNSVRSRLNIPLHFVLVTLRYCSPVLLFTGGGGAYICFFMILLFPLINTLERCTESRFKFDYFKDLFLTNRKNGRYVYYLILLIAGLTCCYIFGEYTFYVFSCYAFYYMAFRLLSAQVNLNE
;
A
#
# COMPACT_ATOMS: atom_id res chain seq x y z
N MET A 1 -15.43 0.40 27.13
CA MET A 1 -13.98 0.37 27.47
C MET A 1 -13.26 1.20 26.44
N LYS A 2 -12.46 2.20 26.84
CA LYS A 2 -11.73 3.06 25.92
C LYS A 2 -10.59 2.24 25.30
N ASP A 3 -10.67 2.00 23.98
CA ASP A 3 -9.65 1.20 23.28
C ASP A 3 -8.47 2.07 22.83
N TYR A 4 -7.39 2.06 23.59
CA TYR A 4 -6.13 2.73 23.24
C TYR A 4 -5.13 1.80 22.52
N SER A 5 -5.48 0.51 22.36
CA SER A 5 -4.64 -0.47 21.67
C SER A 5 -4.39 -0.08 20.20
N ILE A 6 -5.24 0.79 19.63
CA ILE A 6 -5.09 1.30 18.26
C ILE A 6 -3.72 1.93 18.01
N PHE A 7 -3.11 2.55 19.02
CA PHE A 7 -1.82 3.20 18.87
C PHE A 7 -0.63 2.21 18.93
N TYR A 8 -0.84 1.03 19.47
CA TYR A 8 0.24 0.07 19.72
C TYR A 8 0.21 -1.13 18.76
N LEU A 9 -0.96 -1.70 18.50
CA LEU A 9 -1.06 -2.91 17.68
C LEU A 9 -0.93 -2.58 16.18
N PRO A 10 0.01 -3.21 15.45
CA PRO A 10 0.09 -3.09 14.00
C PRO A 10 -1.23 -3.51 13.32
N PHE A 11 -1.58 -2.86 12.21
CA PHE A 11 -2.85 -2.92 11.47
C PHE A 11 -4.08 -2.37 12.20
N TRP A 12 -4.08 -2.29 13.52
CA TRP A 12 -5.27 -1.89 14.27
C TRP A 12 -5.61 -0.42 14.04
N TYR A 13 -4.57 0.43 13.94
CA TYR A 13 -4.77 1.84 13.58
C TYR A 13 -5.42 2.00 12.21
N SER A 14 -4.91 1.30 11.20
CA SER A 14 -5.46 1.32 9.85
C SER A 14 -6.89 0.79 9.81
N LYS A 15 -7.17 -0.32 10.51
CA LYS A 15 -8.51 -0.89 10.62
C LYS A 15 -9.51 0.12 11.18
N GLN A 16 -9.18 0.79 12.27
CA GLN A 16 -10.08 1.72 12.95
C GLN A 16 -10.23 3.07 12.22
N THR A 17 -9.21 3.52 11.49
CA THR A 17 -9.21 4.86 10.88
C THR A 17 -9.39 4.87 9.37
N ARG A 18 -8.96 3.83 8.65
CA ARG A 18 -9.00 3.74 7.18
C ARG A 18 -9.98 2.69 6.67
N PHE A 19 -10.08 1.54 7.34
CA PHE A 19 -10.89 0.39 6.93
C PHE A 19 -12.05 0.15 7.90
N ARG A 20 -12.77 1.23 8.28
CA ARG A 20 -13.82 1.21 9.32
C ARG A 20 -14.96 0.23 9.03
N THR A 21 -15.29 0.00 7.77
CA THR A 21 -16.38 -0.89 7.35
C THR A 21 -15.82 -2.25 6.93
N ILE A 22 -16.61 -3.29 7.14
CA ILE A 22 -16.28 -4.66 6.73
C ILE A 22 -15.91 -4.74 5.23
N PRO A 23 -16.69 -4.14 4.30
CA PRO A 23 -16.33 -4.16 2.88
C PRO A 23 -14.97 -3.51 2.58
N ARG A 24 -14.64 -2.38 3.21
CA ARG A 24 -13.34 -1.71 3.02
C ARG A 24 -12.18 -2.55 3.55
N PHE A 25 -12.39 -3.25 4.65
CA PHE A 25 -11.37 -4.14 5.21
C PHE A 25 -11.11 -5.33 4.28
N PHE A 26 -12.17 -6.00 3.78
CA PHE A 26 -12.02 -7.08 2.80
C PHE A 26 -11.43 -6.59 1.48
N SER A 27 -11.84 -5.43 0.98
CA SER A 27 -11.24 -4.81 -0.20
C SER A 27 -9.73 -4.61 -0.04
N TRP A 28 -9.28 -4.14 1.13
CA TRP A 28 -7.86 -3.99 1.44
C TRP A 28 -7.11 -5.35 1.45
N ILE A 29 -7.70 -6.41 2.03
CA ILE A 29 -7.10 -7.76 1.99
C ILE A 29 -6.94 -8.21 0.54
N ILE A 30 -7.99 -8.09 -0.27
CA ILE A 30 -8.01 -8.55 -1.66
C ILE A 30 -7.06 -7.72 -2.53
N ILE A 31 -7.02 -6.40 -2.37
CA ILE A 31 -6.22 -5.53 -3.25
C ILE A 31 -4.75 -5.48 -2.82
N TYR A 32 -4.45 -5.66 -1.54
CA TYR A 32 -3.09 -5.48 -1.03
C TYR A 32 -2.51 -6.76 -0.42
N VAL A 33 -3.15 -7.31 0.62
CA VAL A 33 -2.53 -8.41 1.39
C VAL A 33 -2.29 -9.63 0.51
N ILE A 34 -3.32 -10.10 -0.19
CA ILE A 34 -3.22 -11.29 -1.04
C ILE A 34 -2.20 -11.10 -2.17
N PRO A 35 -2.29 -10.06 -3.02
CA PRO A 35 -1.32 -9.89 -4.10
C PRO A 35 0.12 -9.74 -3.62
N VAL A 36 0.34 -8.94 -2.58
CA VAL A 36 1.70 -8.72 -2.07
C VAL A 36 2.24 -9.98 -1.38
N SER A 37 1.42 -10.70 -0.62
CA SER A 37 1.88 -11.94 0.04
C SER A 37 2.20 -13.06 -0.94
N LEU A 38 1.59 -13.07 -2.12
CA LEU A 38 1.87 -14.04 -3.18
C LEU A 38 2.91 -13.56 -4.20
N SER A 39 3.51 -12.38 -3.98
CA SER A 39 4.47 -11.80 -4.94
C SER A 39 5.74 -12.65 -5.14
N PHE A 40 6.06 -13.58 -4.22
CA PHE A 40 7.15 -14.53 -4.44
C PHE A 40 6.93 -15.44 -5.66
N LEU A 41 5.68 -15.60 -6.12
CA LEU A 41 5.37 -16.36 -7.32
C LEU A 41 5.96 -15.74 -8.60
N PHE A 42 6.33 -14.46 -8.60
CA PHE A 42 7.10 -13.88 -9.69
C PHE A 42 8.52 -14.44 -9.80
N VAL A 43 9.04 -15.01 -8.72
CA VAL A 43 10.42 -15.52 -8.64
C VAL A 43 10.47 -17.04 -8.72
N SER A 44 9.47 -17.72 -8.16
CA SER A 44 9.40 -19.18 -8.11
C SER A 44 7.97 -19.64 -8.41
N PRO A 45 7.77 -20.57 -9.37
CA PRO A 45 6.45 -21.10 -9.69
C PRO A 45 5.88 -22.00 -8.57
N GLU A 46 6.69 -22.40 -7.61
CA GLU A 46 6.28 -23.27 -6.53
C GLU A 46 5.72 -22.49 -5.36
N PHE A 47 4.53 -22.90 -4.90
CA PHE A 47 3.96 -22.35 -3.69
C PHE A 47 4.74 -22.87 -2.48
N ASN A 48 5.21 -21.93 -1.63
CA ASN A 48 5.97 -22.24 -0.44
C ASN A 48 5.40 -21.51 0.77
N TYR A 49 4.95 -22.25 1.78
CA TYR A 49 4.39 -21.70 3.03
C TYR A 49 5.40 -20.82 3.80
N PHE A 50 6.68 -21.15 3.72
CA PHE A 50 7.72 -20.35 4.34
C PHE A 50 7.88 -18.98 3.65
N ASN A 51 7.79 -18.93 2.33
CA ASN A 51 7.78 -17.68 1.59
C ASN A 51 6.51 -16.87 1.88
N LEU A 52 5.37 -17.53 2.02
CA LEU A 52 4.14 -16.86 2.44
C LEU A 52 4.30 -16.24 3.84
N PHE A 53 4.85 -16.98 4.80
CA PHE A 53 5.10 -16.47 6.15
C PHE A 53 6.05 -15.26 6.14
N LYS A 54 7.16 -15.33 5.38
CA LYS A 54 8.08 -14.20 5.18
C LYS A 54 7.38 -12.98 4.61
N SER A 55 6.54 -13.17 3.60
CA SER A 55 5.74 -12.09 3.00
C SER A 55 4.82 -11.42 4.01
N LEU A 56 4.12 -12.21 4.83
CA LEU A 56 3.23 -11.67 5.86
C LEU A 56 3.99 -10.88 6.92
N LEU A 57 5.17 -11.36 7.31
CA LEU A 57 6.04 -10.65 8.24
C LEU A 57 6.58 -9.33 7.63
N ALA A 58 6.93 -9.35 6.34
CA ALA A 58 7.33 -8.15 5.61
C ALA A 58 6.18 -7.13 5.50
N ILE A 59 4.96 -7.59 5.23
CA ILE A 59 3.75 -6.75 5.22
C ILE A 59 3.51 -6.13 6.61
N LEU A 60 3.72 -6.91 7.67
CA LEU A 60 3.58 -6.42 9.05
C LEU A 60 4.57 -5.28 9.35
N LEU A 61 5.84 -5.42 8.94
CA LEU A 61 6.84 -4.37 9.08
C LEU A 61 6.43 -3.11 8.31
N VAL A 62 6.12 -3.25 7.03
CA VAL A 62 5.72 -2.14 6.16
C VAL A 62 4.51 -1.40 6.72
N TYR A 63 3.48 -2.12 7.18
CA TYR A 63 2.29 -1.48 7.76
C TYR A 63 2.57 -0.82 9.10
N ASN A 64 3.39 -1.42 9.96
CA ASN A 64 3.77 -0.79 11.21
C ASN A 64 4.48 0.56 10.98
N LEU A 65 5.41 0.62 10.01
CA LEU A 65 6.10 1.87 9.62
C LEU A 65 5.12 2.87 8.95
N TYR A 66 4.21 2.39 8.14
CA TYR A 66 3.18 3.20 7.47
C TYR A 66 2.21 3.82 8.47
N GLU A 67 1.83 3.09 9.51
CA GLU A 67 0.94 3.57 10.56
C GLU A 67 1.57 4.64 11.44
N ILE A 68 2.90 4.66 11.60
CA ILE A 68 3.62 5.79 12.24
C ILE A 68 3.29 7.09 11.48
N GLY A 69 3.35 7.07 10.15
CA GLY A 69 2.97 8.21 9.32
C GLY A 69 1.49 8.57 9.39
N TYR A 70 0.61 7.59 9.50
CA TYR A 70 -0.83 7.81 9.69
C TYR A 70 -1.13 8.46 11.04
N ILE A 71 -0.54 7.96 12.13
CA ILE A 71 -0.69 8.52 13.46
C ILE A 71 -0.24 9.98 13.44
N TYR A 72 0.95 10.27 12.91
CA TYR A 72 1.44 11.63 12.80
C TYR A 72 0.51 12.54 11.99
N ASN A 73 0.00 12.05 10.86
CA ASN A 73 -0.91 12.81 10.03
C ASN A 73 -2.22 13.16 10.77
N ASP A 74 -2.78 12.19 11.50
CA ASP A 74 -4.09 12.33 12.13
C ASP A 74 -4.03 13.00 13.51
N THR A 75 -2.83 13.30 14.04
CA THR A 75 -2.63 13.93 15.34
C THR A 75 -1.86 15.25 15.25
N GLU A 76 -0.74 15.29 14.54
CA GLU A 76 0.12 16.48 14.48
C GLU A 76 -0.17 17.35 13.25
N THR A 77 -0.41 16.73 12.08
CA THR A 77 -0.63 17.49 10.86
C THR A 77 -1.96 18.23 10.89
N ILE A 78 -3.00 17.63 11.46
CA ILE A 78 -4.33 18.25 11.58
C ILE A 78 -4.31 19.57 12.37
N LYS A 79 -3.36 19.77 13.29
CA LYS A 79 -3.21 21.02 14.06
C LYS A 79 -2.90 22.24 13.18
N LYS A 80 -2.41 22.00 11.95
CA LYS A 80 -2.03 23.03 10.98
C LYS A 80 -3.05 23.19 9.85
N GLU A 81 -4.11 22.39 9.84
CA GLU A 81 -5.13 22.40 8.78
C GLU A 81 -6.34 23.26 9.20
N ILE A 82 -6.86 24.08 8.26
CA ILE A 82 -8.04 24.93 8.48
C ILE A 82 -9.31 24.08 8.67
N SER A 83 -9.41 22.97 7.91
CA SER A 83 -10.56 22.05 7.95
C SER A 83 -10.04 20.61 8.00
N PRO A 84 -9.58 20.14 9.16
CA PRO A 84 -8.98 18.82 9.28
C PRO A 84 -10.04 17.72 9.19
N THR A 85 -9.67 16.60 8.57
CA THR A 85 -10.48 15.37 8.63
C THR A 85 -10.19 14.65 9.94
N LEU A 86 -11.07 14.78 10.91
CA LEU A 86 -10.93 14.12 12.20
C LEU A 86 -11.26 12.62 12.08
N ARG A 87 -10.29 11.77 12.41
CA ARG A 87 -10.40 10.31 12.38
C ARG A 87 -10.37 9.67 13.76
N LEU A 88 -9.83 10.41 14.72
CA LEU A 88 -9.74 10.01 16.13
C LEU A 88 -10.77 10.74 16.94
N GLU A 89 -11.25 10.12 18.00
CA GLU A 89 -12.12 10.72 18.98
C GLU A 89 -11.33 11.63 19.94
N SER A 90 -12.01 12.56 20.60
CA SER A 90 -11.35 13.54 21.50
C SER A 90 -10.55 12.86 22.62
N HIS A 91 -11.06 11.77 23.19
CA HIS A 91 -10.36 11.02 24.23
C HIS A 91 -9.11 10.30 23.71
N GLN A 92 -9.11 9.86 22.43
CA GLN A 92 -7.94 9.25 21.80
C GLN A 92 -6.85 10.29 21.50
N LEU A 93 -7.25 11.50 21.07
CA LEU A 93 -6.31 12.62 20.90
C LEU A 93 -5.68 13.01 22.21
N GLN A 94 -6.47 13.12 23.30
CA GLN A 94 -5.95 13.42 24.64
C GLN A 94 -4.97 12.33 25.12
N PHE A 95 -5.30 11.05 24.90
CA PHE A 95 -4.40 9.95 25.22
C PHE A 95 -3.10 10.03 24.45
N TYR A 96 -3.17 10.33 23.14
CA TYR A 96 -1.98 10.50 22.30
C TYR A 96 -1.09 11.63 22.83
N GLU A 97 -1.63 12.79 23.16
CA GLU A 97 -0.83 13.94 23.68
C GLU A 97 -0.05 13.58 24.95
N ASN A 98 -0.66 12.79 25.84
CA ASN A 98 -0.02 12.37 27.08
C ASN A 98 0.99 11.23 26.90
N ASN A 99 0.88 10.44 25.80
CA ASN A 99 1.65 9.21 25.63
C ASN A 99 2.45 9.16 24.33
N LYS A 100 2.57 10.25 23.60
CA LYS A 100 3.13 10.24 22.25
C LYS A 100 4.54 9.62 22.15
N ASN A 101 5.43 9.90 23.10
CA ASN A 101 6.77 9.33 23.10
C ASN A 101 6.72 7.80 23.26
N ASN A 102 5.88 7.31 24.19
CA ASN A 102 5.72 5.88 24.42
C ASN A 102 5.11 5.17 23.20
N ILE A 103 4.14 5.81 22.52
CA ILE A 103 3.53 5.27 21.30
C ILE A 103 4.57 5.09 20.21
N TYR A 104 5.35 6.14 19.91
CA TYR A 104 6.38 6.05 18.87
C TYR A 104 7.52 5.11 19.26
N SER A 105 8.00 5.15 20.50
CA SER A 105 9.04 4.24 20.97
C SER A 105 8.60 2.79 20.84
N PHE A 106 7.35 2.47 21.21
CA PHE A 106 6.82 1.11 21.07
C PHE A 106 6.73 0.69 19.59
N ARG A 107 6.22 1.57 18.71
CA ARG A 107 6.14 1.29 17.27
C ARG A 107 7.51 1.06 16.64
N PHE A 108 8.51 1.87 17.02
CA PHE A 108 9.87 1.69 16.57
C PHE A 108 10.48 0.38 17.12
N LEU A 109 10.22 0.05 18.39
CA LEU A 109 10.66 -1.22 18.97
C LEU A 109 10.09 -2.41 18.19
N VAL A 110 8.78 -2.41 17.90
CA VAL A 110 8.14 -3.46 17.09
C VAL A 110 8.77 -3.54 15.71
N ALA A 111 9.01 -2.39 15.05
CA ALA A 111 9.67 -2.36 13.74
C ALA A 111 11.09 -2.97 13.80
N LEU A 112 11.87 -2.62 14.83
CA LEU A 112 13.22 -3.17 15.03
C LEU A 112 13.21 -4.67 15.30
N LEU A 113 12.27 -5.17 16.11
CA LEU A 113 12.14 -6.61 16.37
C LEU A 113 11.81 -7.40 15.09
N ILE A 114 10.88 -6.89 14.26
CA ILE A 114 10.54 -7.52 12.97
C ILE A 114 11.72 -7.42 12.00
N THR A 115 12.42 -6.28 11.95
CA THR A 115 13.62 -6.08 11.14
C THR A 115 14.70 -7.09 11.54
N PHE A 116 14.94 -7.25 12.83
CA PHE A 116 15.89 -8.23 13.36
C PHE A 116 15.50 -9.66 12.96
N ALA A 117 14.23 -10.05 13.14
CA ALA A 117 13.75 -11.37 12.72
C ALA A 117 13.94 -11.62 11.22
N LEU A 118 13.72 -10.60 10.39
CA LEU A 118 13.91 -10.70 8.93
C LEU A 118 15.37 -10.65 8.51
N SER A 119 16.29 -10.07 9.31
CA SER A 119 17.71 -9.96 8.98
C SER A 119 18.45 -11.29 8.93
N PHE A 120 17.86 -12.36 9.49
CA PHE A 120 18.42 -13.73 9.40
C PHE A 120 18.24 -14.37 8.02
N TYR A 121 17.48 -13.73 7.10
CA TYR A 121 17.31 -14.24 5.73
C TYR A 121 18.32 -13.60 4.78
N ASP A 122 18.72 -14.34 3.76
CA ASP A 122 19.61 -13.85 2.73
C ASP A 122 18.95 -12.72 1.90
N ARG A 123 19.80 -11.79 1.42
CA ARG A 123 19.41 -10.73 0.47
C ARG A 123 18.37 -9.73 0.95
N VAL A 124 18.16 -9.61 2.28
CA VAL A 124 17.12 -8.72 2.85
C VAL A 124 17.49 -7.23 2.86
N PHE A 125 18.75 -6.88 2.63
CA PHE A 125 19.23 -5.49 2.79
C PHE A 125 18.41 -4.46 2.01
N ILE A 126 18.15 -4.71 0.72
CA ILE A 126 17.40 -3.78 -0.13
C ILE A 126 15.94 -3.69 0.31
N PHE A 127 15.34 -4.80 0.72
CA PHE A 127 14.00 -4.82 1.32
C PHE A 127 13.94 -3.94 2.58
N LEU A 128 14.89 -4.12 3.50
CA LEU A 128 14.93 -3.34 4.74
C LEU A 128 15.13 -1.86 4.45
N LEU A 129 16.07 -1.51 3.55
CA LEU A 129 16.30 -0.12 3.14
C LEU A 129 15.01 0.50 2.56
N ALA A 130 14.33 -0.18 1.64
CA ALA A 130 13.08 0.29 1.04
C ALA A 130 11.95 0.41 2.07
N SER A 131 11.85 -0.53 3.01
CA SER A 131 10.84 -0.48 4.08
C SER A 131 11.07 0.70 5.02
N TRP A 132 12.30 0.91 5.51
CA TRP A 132 12.61 2.03 6.38
C TRP A 132 12.56 3.39 5.68
N ALA A 133 12.73 3.44 4.34
CA ALA A 133 12.52 4.65 3.55
C ALA A 133 11.08 5.19 3.61
N ILE A 134 10.11 4.40 4.07
CA ILE A 134 8.74 4.83 4.32
C ILE A 134 8.69 5.99 5.33
N ILE A 135 9.51 5.97 6.38
CA ILE A 135 9.50 7.01 7.42
C ILE A 135 9.85 8.39 6.86
N PRO A 136 11.02 8.60 6.22
CA PRO A 136 11.35 9.90 5.65
C PRO A 136 10.41 10.28 4.49
N ALA A 137 9.96 9.32 3.66
CA ALA A 137 8.98 9.59 2.61
C ALA A 137 7.65 10.09 3.20
N TYR A 138 7.20 9.53 4.32
CA TYR A 138 5.99 9.99 5.01
C TYR A 138 6.17 11.36 5.66
N ALA A 139 7.34 11.64 6.24
CA ALA A 139 7.64 12.96 6.79
C ALA A 139 7.56 14.03 5.70
N LEU A 140 8.16 13.79 4.53
CA LEU A 140 8.07 14.67 3.36
C LEU A 140 6.63 14.81 2.85
N TYR A 141 5.91 13.71 2.70
CA TYR A 141 4.51 13.71 2.27
C TYR A 141 3.61 14.55 3.19
N ASN A 142 3.80 14.43 4.50
CA ASN A 142 3.01 15.17 5.49
C ASN A 142 3.39 16.66 5.57
N SER A 143 4.60 17.04 5.15
CA SER A 143 5.06 18.44 5.14
C SER A 143 4.61 19.21 3.89
N VAL A 144 4.34 18.53 2.77
CA VAL A 144 4.04 19.15 1.47
C VAL A 144 2.53 19.21 1.23
N ARG A 145 2.02 20.42 0.89
CA ARG A 145 0.60 20.67 0.58
C ARG A 145 0.35 21.08 -0.89
N SER A 146 1.40 21.15 -1.71
CA SER A 146 1.35 21.50 -3.13
C SER A 146 1.10 20.27 -4.03
N ARG A 147 1.12 20.48 -5.34
CA ARG A 147 1.06 19.42 -6.35
C ARG A 147 2.18 18.36 -6.18
N LEU A 148 3.30 18.70 -5.54
CA LEU A 148 4.37 17.75 -5.18
C LEU A 148 3.90 16.64 -4.23
N ASN A 149 2.74 16.80 -3.60
CA ASN A 149 2.12 15.72 -2.81
C ASN A 149 1.75 14.49 -3.68
N ILE A 150 1.54 14.67 -5.00
CA ILE A 150 1.23 13.55 -5.92
C ILE A 150 2.43 12.62 -6.10
N PRO A 151 3.62 13.08 -6.54
CA PRO A 151 4.77 12.18 -6.65
C PRO A 151 5.19 11.60 -5.30
N LEU A 152 5.06 12.33 -4.20
CA LEU A 152 5.32 11.77 -2.86
C LEU A 152 4.33 10.66 -2.49
N HIS A 153 3.06 10.81 -2.85
CA HIS A 153 2.07 9.76 -2.71
C HIS A 153 2.43 8.53 -3.54
N PHE A 154 2.83 8.74 -4.81
CA PHE A 154 3.29 7.65 -5.67
C PHE A 154 4.46 6.89 -5.05
N VAL A 155 5.48 7.59 -4.55
CA VAL A 155 6.62 6.99 -3.85
C VAL A 155 6.15 6.17 -2.65
N LEU A 156 5.28 6.72 -1.81
CA LEU A 156 4.76 6.01 -0.64
C LEU A 156 4.00 4.72 -1.01
N VAL A 157 3.12 4.79 -2.00
CA VAL A 157 2.36 3.61 -2.46
C VAL A 157 3.29 2.59 -3.11
N THR A 158 4.29 3.05 -3.88
CA THR A 158 5.31 2.19 -4.47
C THR A 158 6.12 1.46 -3.39
N LEU A 159 6.64 2.18 -2.40
CA LEU A 159 7.35 1.56 -1.29
C LEU A 159 6.50 0.50 -0.58
N ARG A 160 5.22 0.78 -0.35
CA ARG A 160 4.31 -0.16 0.31
C ARG A 160 4.11 -1.45 -0.48
N TYR A 161 4.02 -1.38 -1.81
CA TYR A 161 3.79 -2.56 -2.67
C TYR A 161 5.08 -3.27 -3.05
N CYS A 162 6.15 -2.53 -3.31
CA CYS A 162 7.39 -3.09 -3.82
C CYS A 162 8.34 -3.56 -2.71
N SER A 163 8.35 -2.92 -1.52
CA SER A 163 9.28 -3.37 -0.46
C SER A 163 9.16 -4.85 -0.14
N PRO A 164 7.96 -5.44 0.12
CA PRO A 164 7.86 -6.87 0.42
C PRO A 164 8.33 -7.77 -0.73
N VAL A 165 8.20 -7.33 -1.98
CA VAL A 165 8.67 -8.07 -3.16
C VAL A 165 10.20 -8.18 -3.18
N LEU A 166 10.88 -7.11 -2.77
CA LEU A 166 12.35 -7.07 -2.71
C LEU A 166 12.96 -8.08 -1.74
N LEU A 167 12.16 -8.60 -0.79
CA LEU A 167 12.57 -9.68 0.11
C LEU A 167 12.94 -10.97 -0.65
N PHE A 168 12.31 -11.22 -1.80
CA PHE A 168 12.52 -12.43 -2.59
C PHE A 168 13.50 -12.25 -3.75
N THR A 169 13.65 -11.03 -4.22
CA THR A 169 14.41 -10.73 -5.43
C THR A 169 15.81 -10.21 -5.16
N GLY A 170 16.08 -9.71 -3.95
CA GLY A 170 17.28 -8.95 -3.69
C GLY A 170 17.40 -7.75 -4.65
N GLY A 171 18.60 -7.44 -5.11
CA GLY A 171 18.82 -6.33 -6.06
C GLY A 171 18.38 -6.57 -7.51
N GLY A 172 18.13 -7.84 -7.89
CA GLY A 172 17.73 -8.22 -9.26
C GLY A 172 16.24 -8.04 -9.59
N GLY A 173 15.42 -7.60 -8.64
CA GLY A 173 13.95 -7.57 -8.78
C GLY A 173 13.34 -6.29 -9.34
N ALA A 174 14.10 -5.41 -9.94
CA ALA A 174 13.60 -4.13 -10.46
C ALA A 174 12.43 -4.29 -11.45
N TYR A 175 12.49 -5.30 -12.32
CA TYR A 175 11.42 -5.59 -13.28
C TYR A 175 10.13 -6.08 -12.61
N ILE A 176 10.22 -6.84 -11.50
CA ILE A 176 9.05 -7.27 -10.74
C ILE A 176 8.43 -6.07 -10.01
N CYS A 177 9.24 -5.19 -9.45
CA CYS A 177 8.76 -3.93 -8.89
C CYS A 177 8.06 -3.08 -9.96
N PHE A 178 8.55 -3.05 -11.19
CA PHE A 178 7.88 -2.38 -12.30
C PHE A 178 6.47 -2.96 -12.55
N PHE A 179 6.31 -4.27 -12.59
CA PHE A 179 4.99 -4.89 -12.71
C PHE A 179 4.08 -4.54 -11.52
N MET A 180 4.60 -4.59 -10.31
CA MET A 180 3.81 -4.19 -9.12
C MET A 180 3.39 -2.72 -9.17
N ILE A 181 4.23 -1.83 -9.71
CA ILE A 181 3.91 -0.41 -9.91
C ILE A 181 2.75 -0.25 -10.91
N LEU A 182 2.80 -0.98 -12.02
CA LEU A 182 1.70 -0.97 -13.00
C LEU A 182 0.39 -1.51 -12.39
N LEU A 183 0.44 -2.56 -11.58
CA LEU A 183 -0.76 -3.19 -11.05
C LEU A 183 -1.53 -2.32 -10.06
N PHE A 184 -0.87 -1.47 -9.25
CA PHE A 184 -1.61 -0.66 -8.27
C PHE A 184 -1.09 0.77 -8.09
N PRO A 185 0.18 1.06 -7.77
CA PRO A 185 0.66 2.42 -7.50
C PRO A 185 0.33 3.41 -8.61
N LEU A 186 0.49 3.00 -9.87
CA LEU A 186 0.26 3.88 -11.02
C LEU A 186 -1.21 4.29 -11.14
N ILE A 187 -2.13 3.34 -11.22
CA ILE A 187 -3.56 3.66 -11.34
C ILE A 187 -4.08 4.44 -10.13
N ASN A 188 -3.62 4.08 -8.92
CA ASN A 188 -3.99 4.79 -7.70
C ASN A 188 -3.52 6.26 -7.72
N THR A 189 -2.34 6.53 -8.27
CA THR A 189 -1.80 7.89 -8.40
C THR A 189 -2.51 8.67 -9.49
N LEU A 190 -2.82 8.05 -10.63
CA LEU A 190 -3.59 8.68 -11.70
C LEU A 190 -4.97 9.12 -11.20
N GLU A 191 -5.66 8.28 -10.46
CA GLU A 191 -6.93 8.66 -9.82
C GLU A 191 -6.76 9.79 -8.80
N ARG A 192 -5.66 9.81 -8.06
CA ARG A 192 -5.38 10.90 -7.14
C ARG A 192 -5.20 12.23 -7.87
N CYS A 193 -4.64 12.24 -9.08
CA CYS A 193 -4.53 13.45 -9.89
C CYS A 193 -5.89 14.09 -10.18
N THR A 194 -6.97 13.29 -10.19
CA THR A 194 -8.34 13.78 -10.46
C THR A 194 -8.99 14.49 -9.26
N GLU A 195 -8.38 14.46 -8.07
CA GLU A 195 -8.91 15.20 -6.91
C GLU A 195 -8.93 16.71 -7.20
N SER A 196 -10.03 17.39 -6.89
CA SER A 196 -10.27 18.81 -7.22
C SER A 196 -9.18 19.75 -6.72
N ARG A 197 -8.53 19.41 -5.60
CA ARG A 197 -7.42 20.20 -5.03
C ARG A 197 -6.18 20.30 -5.92
N PHE A 198 -5.99 19.37 -6.88
CA PHE A 198 -4.81 19.35 -7.75
C PHE A 198 -5.04 20.03 -9.10
N LYS A 199 -6.30 20.31 -9.49
CA LYS A 199 -6.70 21.02 -10.72
C LYS A 199 -6.11 20.40 -12.00
N PHE A 200 -6.16 19.08 -12.15
CA PHE A 200 -5.81 18.36 -13.36
C PHE A 200 -7.10 17.92 -14.08
N ASP A 201 -7.80 18.86 -14.69
CA ASP A 201 -9.14 18.64 -15.28
C ASP A 201 -9.12 17.63 -16.43
N TYR A 202 -8.03 17.57 -17.22
CA TYR A 202 -7.87 16.56 -18.29
C TYR A 202 -7.99 15.11 -17.79
N PHE A 203 -7.38 14.79 -16.65
CA PHE A 203 -7.50 13.45 -16.06
C PHE A 203 -8.89 13.20 -15.48
N LYS A 204 -9.62 14.25 -15.15
CA LYS A 204 -10.96 14.17 -14.60
C LYS A 204 -11.94 13.59 -15.63
N ASP A 205 -11.90 14.08 -16.86
CA ASP A 205 -12.78 13.61 -17.93
C ASP A 205 -12.43 12.18 -18.36
N LEU A 206 -11.15 11.82 -18.36
CA LEU A 206 -10.68 10.48 -18.75
C LEU A 206 -11.04 9.39 -17.74
N PHE A 207 -11.00 9.69 -16.44
CA PHE A 207 -11.11 8.69 -15.36
C PHE A 207 -12.34 8.83 -14.46
N LEU A 208 -12.96 10.02 -14.35
CA LEU A 208 -14.05 10.26 -13.40
C LEU A 208 -15.44 10.11 -13.99
N THR A 209 -15.64 10.28 -15.29
CA THR A 209 -16.94 10.05 -15.92
C THR A 209 -17.43 8.61 -15.67
N ASN A 210 -16.50 7.68 -15.42
CA ASN A 210 -16.85 6.32 -15.03
C ASN A 210 -15.68 5.66 -14.28
N ARG A 211 -15.45 6.06 -13.02
CA ARG A 211 -14.34 5.57 -12.19
C ARG A 211 -14.28 4.03 -12.10
N LYS A 212 -15.45 3.38 -12.12
CA LYS A 212 -15.56 1.92 -12.11
C LYS A 212 -15.07 1.31 -13.43
N ASN A 213 -15.49 1.90 -14.55
CA ASN A 213 -15.12 1.44 -15.90
C ASN A 213 -13.66 1.77 -16.24
N GLY A 214 -13.13 2.90 -15.76
CA GLY A 214 -11.73 3.29 -16.00
C GLY A 214 -10.74 2.26 -15.45
N ARG A 215 -10.96 1.78 -14.22
CA ARG A 215 -10.11 0.73 -13.63
C ARG A 215 -10.24 -0.61 -14.37
N TYR A 216 -11.45 -0.98 -14.77
CA TYR A 216 -11.67 -2.19 -15.54
C TYR A 216 -10.90 -2.15 -16.87
N VAL A 217 -11.05 -1.06 -17.64
CA VAL A 217 -10.35 -0.86 -18.92
C VAL A 217 -8.82 -0.88 -18.70
N TYR A 218 -8.34 -0.24 -17.66
CA TYR A 218 -6.93 -0.23 -17.32
C TYR A 218 -6.38 -1.67 -17.12
N TYR A 219 -7.06 -2.48 -16.30
CA TYR A 219 -6.61 -3.86 -16.07
C TYR A 219 -6.80 -4.77 -17.29
N LEU A 220 -7.80 -4.51 -18.14
CA LEU A 220 -7.95 -5.20 -19.41
C LEU A 220 -6.77 -4.91 -20.34
N ILE A 221 -6.33 -3.65 -20.43
CA ILE A 221 -5.13 -3.28 -21.21
C ILE A 221 -3.90 -3.99 -20.66
N LEU A 222 -3.70 -4.01 -19.34
CA LEU A 222 -2.56 -4.70 -18.73
C LEU A 222 -2.61 -6.21 -18.97
N LEU A 223 -3.78 -6.82 -18.94
CA LEU A 223 -3.98 -8.25 -19.23
C LEU A 223 -3.59 -8.57 -20.68
N ILE A 224 -4.12 -7.79 -21.64
CA ILE A 224 -3.80 -7.97 -23.07
C ILE A 224 -2.29 -7.79 -23.30
N ALA A 225 -1.70 -6.71 -22.75
CA ALA A 225 -0.27 -6.45 -22.87
C ALA A 225 0.57 -7.60 -22.26
N GLY A 226 0.21 -8.08 -21.08
CA GLY A 226 0.89 -9.19 -20.42
C GLY A 226 0.81 -10.50 -21.23
N LEU A 227 -0.38 -10.85 -21.75
CA LEU A 227 -0.57 -12.03 -22.60
C LEU A 227 0.22 -11.91 -23.91
N THR A 228 0.23 -10.74 -24.53
CA THR A 228 1.03 -10.47 -25.73
C THR A 228 2.53 -10.65 -25.45
N CYS A 229 3.04 -10.07 -24.37
CA CYS A 229 4.43 -10.26 -23.96
C CYS A 229 4.74 -11.72 -23.63
N CYS A 230 3.82 -12.43 -22.98
CA CYS A 230 3.95 -13.86 -22.71
C CYS A 230 4.08 -14.67 -24.01
N TYR A 231 3.26 -14.37 -25.01
CA TYR A 231 3.31 -15.02 -26.33
C TYR A 231 4.62 -14.73 -27.08
N ILE A 232 5.10 -13.48 -27.05
CA ILE A 232 6.31 -13.07 -27.79
C ILE A 232 7.58 -13.58 -27.13
N PHE A 233 7.69 -13.48 -25.80
CA PHE A 233 8.93 -13.73 -25.06
C PHE A 233 8.97 -15.10 -24.38
N GLY A 234 7.81 -15.75 -24.14
CA GLY A 234 7.73 -17.04 -23.46
C GLY A 234 8.12 -17.03 -21.97
N GLU A 235 8.27 -15.85 -21.38
CA GLU A 235 8.78 -15.70 -20.03
C GLU A 235 7.68 -15.92 -18.98
N TYR A 236 7.96 -16.75 -17.98
CA TYR A 236 7.04 -17.06 -16.87
C TYR A 236 6.54 -15.81 -16.13
N THR A 237 7.38 -14.79 -16.01
CA THR A 237 7.05 -13.55 -15.31
C THR A 237 5.86 -12.81 -15.94
N PHE A 238 5.74 -12.80 -17.28
CA PHE A 238 4.60 -12.20 -17.97
C PHE A 238 3.31 -13.01 -17.76
N TYR A 239 3.42 -14.32 -17.63
CA TYR A 239 2.27 -15.16 -17.26
C TYR A 239 1.76 -14.77 -15.87
N VAL A 240 2.63 -14.70 -14.87
CA VAL A 240 2.24 -14.28 -13.51
C VAL A 240 1.66 -12.87 -13.51
N PHE A 241 2.27 -11.93 -14.23
CA PHE A 241 1.75 -10.57 -14.37
C PHE A 241 0.32 -10.56 -14.96
N SER A 242 0.07 -11.38 -16.00
CA SER A 242 -1.26 -11.51 -16.61
C SER A 242 -2.29 -12.08 -15.63
N CYS A 243 -1.90 -13.07 -14.81
CA CYS A 243 -2.75 -13.61 -13.75
C CYS A 243 -3.12 -12.52 -12.72
N TYR A 244 -2.17 -11.67 -12.33
CA TYR A 244 -2.45 -10.54 -11.43
C TYR A 244 -3.36 -9.49 -12.07
N ALA A 245 -3.12 -9.15 -13.34
CA ALA A 245 -3.98 -8.20 -14.07
C ALA A 245 -5.42 -8.73 -14.17
N PHE A 246 -5.58 -10.02 -14.49
CA PHE A 246 -6.89 -10.70 -14.49
C PHE A 246 -7.54 -10.70 -13.10
N TYR A 247 -6.79 -11.01 -12.06
CA TYR A 247 -7.26 -10.97 -10.67
C TYR A 247 -7.83 -9.61 -10.28
N TYR A 248 -7.10 -8.53 -10.55
CA TYR A 248 -7.56 -7.17 -10.26
C TYR A 248 -8.77 -6.79 -11.12
N MET A 249 -8.78 -7.17 -12.39
CA MET A 249 -9.92 -6.95 -13.30
C MET A 249 -11.19 -7.66 -12.78
N ALA A 250 -11.09 -8.94 -12.43
CA ALA A 250 -12.19 -9.74 -11.89
C ALA A 250 -12.73 -9.14 -10.59
N PHE A 251 -11.84 -8.73 -9.67
CA PHE A 251 -12.25 -8.05 -8.44
C PHE A 251 -13.04 -6.76 -8.74
N ARG A 252 -12.62 -5.97 -9.73
CA ARG A 252 -13.33 -4.73 -10.10
C ARG A 252 -14.70 -4.99 -10.69
N LEU A 253 -14.84 -6.02 -11.50
CA LEU A 253 -16.15 -6.43 -12.02
C LEU A 253 -17.10 -6.87 -10.90
N LEU A 254 -16.63 -7.73 -9.99
CA LEU A 254 -17.43 -8.20 -8.87
C LEU A 254 -17.79 -7.06 -7.91
N SER A 255 -16.85 -6.18 -7.58
CA SER A 255 -17.11 -5.04 -6.69
C SER A 255 -18.10 -4.03 -7.28
N ALA A 256 -18.14 -3.91 -8.61
CA ALA A 256 -19.11 -3.04 -9.29
C ALA A 256 -20.54 -3.59 -9.20
N GLN A 257 -20.71 -4.92 -9.24
CA GLN A 257 -22.03 -5.57 -9.14
C GLN A 257 -22.59 -5.52 -7.72
N VAL A 258 -21.75 -5.62 -6.70
CA VAL A 258 -22.18 -5.70 -5.29
C VAL A 258 -22.40 -4.30 -4.67
N ASN A 259 -22.26 -3.19 -5.44
CA ASN A 259 -22.35 -1.82 -4.91
C ASN A 259 -21.47 -1.57 -3.68
N LEU A 260 -20.32 -2.22 -3.61
CA LEU A 260 -19.31 -1.94 -2.60
C LEU A 260 -18.81 -0.51 -2.84
N ASN A 261 -19.49 0.48 -2.23
CA ASN A 261 -19.08 1.87 -2.26
C ASN A 261 -17.71 1.98 -1.58
N GLU A 262 -16.69 2.19 -2.37
CA GLU A 262 -15.34 2.57 -1.93
C GLU A 262 -15.30 4.02 -1.45
#